data_9cba3c6982d885978f30399d6b0d1eb2
#
_entry.id   9cba3c6982d885978f30399d6b0d1eb2
#
_cell.length_a   1.000
_cell.length_b   1.000
_cell.length_c   1.000
_cell.angle_alpha   90.00
_cell.angle_beta   90.00
_cell.angle_gamma   90.00
#
_symmetry.space_group_name_H-M   'P 1'
#
loop_
_entity.id
_entity.type
_entity.pdbx_description
1 polymer ?
#
loop_
_entity_poly.entity_id
_entity_poly.type
_entity_poly.pdbx_seq_one_letter_code
_entity_poly.pdbx_strand_id
1 'polypeptide(L)'
;DKSITKTLVFSSGLGGHANFWQPQIDFFTQHFQVLCYDQQGVQQDSELLSSNYQLKDLATELVDILKCNNLSSCHFVGHALGAFIGLEVAAQAPQLLEKLVLLNPWDELDFYTLKCFNLRQSLLEHTGIEAYVKAQAIFLYPPQWISENAQILTEQENQAIVKFAPIPNVLARLNSLKAYQPKTTAATVNHPTLVISN
;
A
#
# COMPACT_ATOMS: atom_id res chain seq x y z
N ASP A 1 32.01 -13.46 3.52
CA ASP A 1 30.91 -12.51 3.29
C ASP A 1 30.19 -12.91 2.00
N LYS A 2 28.99 -13.48 2.13
CA LYS A 2 28.12 -13.60 0.95
C LYS A 2 27.59 -12.20 0.66
N SER A 3 28.02 -11.61 -0.44
CA SER A 3 27.45 -10.34 -0.91
C SER A 3 25.94 -10.49 -1.07
N ILE A 4 25.15 -9.65 -0.40
CA ILE A 4 23.69 -9.60 -0.57
C ILE A 4 23.42 -9.05 -1.98
N THR A 5 22.90 -9.92 -2.87
CA THR A 5 22.69 -9.58 -4.28
C THR A 5 21.20 -9.49 -4.65
N LYS A 6 20.32 -10.01 -3.78
CA LYS A 6 18.89 -10.02 -4.03
C LYS A 6 18.21 -8.81 -3.41
N THR A 7 17.33 -8.19 -4.17
CA THR A 7 16.52 -7.07 -3.69
C THR A 7 15.13 -7.54 -3.27
N LEU A 8 14.67 -7.02 -2.13
CA LEU A 8 13.31 -7.17 -1.64
C LEU A 8 12.62 -5.80 -1.62
N VAL A 9 11.52 -5.70 -2.33
CA VAL A 9 10.73 -4.46 -2.42
C VAL A 9 9.49 -4.60 -1.56
N PHE A 10 9.22 -3.58 -0.74
CA PHE A 10 8.03 -3.49 0.08
C PHE A 10 7.10 -2.39 -0.42
N SER A 11 5.82 -2.73 -0.59
CA SER A 11 4.77 -1.79 -0.96
C SER A 11 3.65 -1.81 0.07
N SER A 12 3.35 -0.66 0.66
CA SER A 12 2.37 -0.50 1.72
C SER A 12 0.93 -0.40 1.19
N GLY A 13 -0.04 -0.41 2.11
CA GLY A 13 -1.46 -0.30 1.80
C GLY A 13 -1.89 1.09 1.34
N LEU A 14 -3.16 1.45 1.56
CA LEU A 14 -3.76 2.72 1.10
C LEU A 14 -3.05 3.97 1.64
N GLY A 15 -2.48 3.90 2.85
CA GLY A 15 -1.67 5.00 3.42
C GLY A 15 -0.42 5.32 2.62
N GLY A 16 0.16 4.36 1.95
CA GLY A 16 1.22 4.53 0.95
C GLY A 16 2.63 4.81 1.48
N HIS A 17 2.82 4.93 2.79
CA HIS A 17 4.10 5.32 3.37
C HIS A 17 5.07 4.15 3.56
N ALA A 18 6.35 4.38 3.24
CA ALA A 18 7.45 3.43 3.42
C ALA A 18 7.65 3.03 4.89
N ASN A 19 7.44 3.96 5.82
CA ASN A 19 7.63 3.73 7.26
C ASN A 19 6.69 2.67 7.85
N PHE A 20 5.62 2.27 7.15
CA PHE A 20 4.80 1.13 7.53
C PHE A 20 5.61 -0.15 7.72
N TRP A 21 6.70 -0.29 6.96
CA TRP A 21 7.57 -1.45 6.97
C TRP A 21 8.75 -1.36 7.95
N GLN A 22 8.88 -0.24 8.69
CA GLN A 22 10.02 -0.02 9.61
C GLN A 22 10.28 -1.19 10.56
N PRO A 23 9.26 -1.85 11.17
CA PRO A 23 9.50 -2.97 12.08
C PRO A 23 10.12 -4.20 11.42
N GLN A 24 10.03 -4.33 10.09
CA GLN A 24 10.54 -5.48 9.35
C GLN A 24 11.95 -5.25 8.77
N ILE A 25 12.36 -3.99 8.62
CA ILE A 25 13.59 -3.63 7.88
C ILE A 25 14.82 -4.30 8.48
N ASP A 26 15.03 -4.21 9.79
CA ASP A 26 16.23 -4.74 10.46
C ASP A 26 16.41 -6.25 10.25
N PHE A 27 15.32 -6.99 10.18
CA PHE A 27 15.36 -8.42 9.91
C PHE A 27 15.74 -8.69 8.44
N PHE A 28 15.06 -8.05 7.50
CA PHE A 28 15.24 -8.36 6.07
C PHE A 28 16.55 -7.82 5.50
N THR A 29 17.11 -6.73 6.02
CA THR A 29 18.42 -6.19 5.60
C THR A 29 19.59 -7.13 5.89
N GLN A 30 19.39 -8.10 6.77
CA GLN A 30 20.40 -9.16 6.98
C GLN A 30 20.49 -10.14 5.81
N HIS A 31 19.50 -10.18 4.92
CA HIS A 31 19.37 -11.18 3.85
C HIS A 31 19.17 -10.58 2.46
N PHE A 32 18.68 -9.33 2.38
CA PHE A 32 18.32 -8.67 1.13
C PHE A 32 18.79 -7.21 1.11
N GLN A 33 18.99 -6.69 -0.08
CA GLN A 33 18.90 -5.24 -0.29
C GLN A 33 17.41 -4.88 -0.18
N VAL A 34 17.04 -3.99 0.74
CA VAL A 34 15.64 -3.63 0.98
C VAL A 34 15.33 -2.30 0.32
N LEU A 35 14.26 -2.26 -0.49
CA LEU A 35 13.70 -1.05 -1.06
C LEU A 35 12.31 -0.83 -0.48
N CYS A 36 12.13 0.30 0.23
CA CYS A 36 10.84 0.83 0.63
C CYS A 36 10.66 2.20 -0.02
N TYR A 37 9.44 2.57 -0.36
CA TYR A 37 9.15 3.83 -1.02
C TYR A 37 7.82 4.40 -0.55
N ASP A 38 7.71 5.72 -0.59
CA ASP A 38 6.43 6.40 -0.45
C ASP A 38 5.75 6.43 -1.81
N GLN A 39 4.50 5.97 -1.85
CA GLN A 39 3.71 5.95 -3.08
C GLN A 39 3.30 7.38 -3.47
N GLN A 40 3.07 7.60 -4.75
CA GLN A 40 2.70 8.92 -5.28
C GLN A 40 1.45 9.48 -4.58
N GLY A 41 1.51 10.76 -4.27
CA GLY A 41 0.36 11.50 -3.76
C GLY A 41 0.12 11.38 -2.25
N VAL A 42 1.04 10.74 -1.48
CA VAL A 42 0.82 10.49 -0.04
C VAL A 42 1.46 11.52 0.89
N GLN A 43 2.34 12.36 0.40
CA GLN A 43 2.97 13.42 1.20
C GLN A 43 2.07 14.66 1.23
N GLN A 44 2.19 15.45 2.30
CA GLN A 44 1.39 16.67 2.51
C GLN A 44 1.53 17.69 1.38
N ASP A 45 2.72 17.79 0.81
CA ASP A 45 3.09 18.70 -0.27
C ASP A 45 3.07 18.05 -1.66
N SER A 46 2.49 16.85 -1.77
CA SER A 46 2.36 16.17 -3.05
C SER A 46 1.52 16.97 -4.04
N GLU A 47 1.94 16.96 -5.28
CA GLU A 47 1.11 17.42 -6.39
C GLU A 47 -0.20 16.62 -6.47
N LEU A 48 -1.24 17.24 -7.03
CA LEU A 48 -2.52 16.58 -7.20
C LEU A 48 -2.42 15.46 -8.24
N LEU A 49 -2.95 14.31 -7.88
CA LEU A 49 -3.08 13.18 -8.80
C LEU A 49 -4.08 13.51 -9.92
N SER A 50 -3.89 12.90 -11.07
CA SER A 50 -4.78 13.10 -12.22
C SER A 50 -6.22 12.69 -11.88
N SER A 51 -7.19 13.30 -12.54
CA SER A 51 -8.61 12.95 -12.38
C SER A 51 -8.94 11.51 -12.80
N ASN A 52 -8.09 10.90 -13.62
CA ASN A 52 -8.24 9.53 -14.13
C ASN A 52 -7.27 8.57 -13.45
N TYR A 53 -6.77 8.91 -12.26
CA TYR A 53 -5.80 8.11 -11.54
C TYR A 53 -6.31 6.71 -11.24
N GLN A 54 -5.52 5.70 -11.58
CA GLN A 54 -5.85 4.29 -11.44
C GLN A 54 -4.72 3.53 -10.73
N LEU A 55 -5.02 2.36 -10.24
CA LEU A 55 -4.04 1.51 -9.55
C LEU A 55 -2.86 1.14 -10.44
N LYS A 56 -3.08 1.03 -11.76
CA LYS A 56 -2.00 0.81 -12.73
C LYS A 56 -0.96 1.94 -12.78
N ASP A 57 -1.33 3.16 -12.40
CA ASP A 57 -0.41 4.30 -12.37
C ASP A 57 0.59 4.13 -11.23
N LEU A 58 0.15 3.61 -10.06
CA LEU A 58 1.03 3.21 -8.96
C LEU A 58 2.00 2.09 -9.35
N ALA A 59 1.55 1.15 -10.18
CA ALA A 59 2.44 0.12 -10.68
C ALA A 59 3.47 0.66 -11.66
N THR A 60 3.07 1.60 -12.53
CA THR A 60 3.99 2.30 -13.44
C THR A 60 5.04 3.08 -12.65
N GLU A 61 4.63 3.82 -11.62
CA GLU A 61 5.54 4.50 -10.69
C GLU A 61 6.59 3.53 -10.12
N LEU A 62 6.14 2.38 -9.59
CA LEU A 62 7.08 1.39 -9.04
C LEU A 62 8.02 0.83 -10.11
N VAL A 63 7.52 0.55 -11.31
CA VAL A 63 8.37 0.10 -12.44
C VAL A 63 9.46 1.14 -12.74
N ASP A 64 9.12 2.43 -12.72
CA ASP A 64 10.08 3.50 -12.95
C ASP A 64 11.09 3.63 -11.79
N ILE A 65 10.65 3.50 -10.54
CA ILE A 65 11.54 3.44 -9.37
C ILE A 65 12.55 2.29 -9.51
N LEU A 66 12.09 1.09 -9.88
CA LEU A 66 12.96 -0.08 -10.05
C LEU A 66 14.01 0.16 -11.15
N LYS A 67 13.59 0.72 -12.29
CA LYS A 67 14.49 1.06 -13.40
C LYS A 67 15.50 2.15 -13.03
N CYS A 68 15.07 3.22 -12.36
CA CYS A 68 15.95 4.29 -11.91
C CYS A 68 17.01 3.80 -10.91
N ASN A 69 16.69 2.75 -10.14
CA ASN A 69 17.66 2.09 -9.26
C ASN A 69 18.47 0.98 -9.93
N ASN A 70 18.37 0.84 -11.25
CA ASN A 70 19.06 -0.19 -12.05
C ASN A 70 18.78 -1.63 -11.58
N LEU A 71 17.59 -1.89 -11.05
CA LEU A 71 17.17 -3.21 -10.63
C LEU A 71 16.65 -4.00 -11.83
N SER A 72 17.30 -5.10 -12.14
CA SER A 72 16.88 -6.01 -13.23
C SER A 72 15.78 -6.96 -12.79
N SER A 73 15.76 -7.35 -11.50
CA SER A 73 14.69 -8.14 -10.89
C SER A 73 14.69 -7.99 -9.37
N CYS A 74 13.55 -8.29 -8.74
CA CYS A 74 13.41 -8.25 -7.28
C CYS A 74 12.36 -9.25 -6.78
N HIS A 75 12.43 -9.56 -5.49
CA HIS A 75 11.29 -10.13 -4.76
C HIS A 75 10.39 -9.00 -4.28
N PHE A 76 9.10 -9.27 -4.20
CA PHE A 76 8.11 -8.24 -3.85
C PHE A 76 7.22 -8.70 -2.70
N VAL A 77 6.98 -7.79 -1.75
CA VAL A 77 6.00 -7.94 -0.67
C VAL A 77 5.06 -6.75 -0.70
N GLY A 78 3.78 -7.01 -0.89
CA GLY A 78 2.74 -5.98 -0.90
C GLY A 78 1.65 -6.23 0.14
N HIS A 79 1.22 -5.18 0.82
CA HIS A 79 0.13 -5.23 1.79
C HIS A 79 -1.11 -4.49 1.28
N ALA A 80 -2.28 -5.12 1.31
CA ALA A 80 -3.57 -4.55 0.89
C ALA A 80 -3.45 -3.91 -0.52
N LEU A 81 -3.61 -2.58 -0.66
CA LEU A 81 -3.39 -1.88 -1.95
C LEU A 81 -2.03 -2.21 -2.56
N GLY A 82 -0.97 -2.30 -1.74
CA GLY A 82 0.36 -2.68 -2.22
C GLY A 82 0.41 -4.08 -2.85
N ALA A 83 -0.42 -5.01 -2.39
CA ALA A 83 -0.51 -6.32 -3.02
C ALA A 83 -1.03 -6.22 -4.47
N PHE A 84 -1.97 -5.33 -4.72
CA PHE A 84 -2.50 -5.09 -6.08
C PHE A 84 -1.50 -4.36 -6.97
N ILE A 85 -0.68 -3.46 -6.39
CA ILE A 85 0.45 -2.88 -7.13
C ILE A 85 1.38 -4.00 -7.62
N GLY A 86 1.68 -4.98 -6.78
CA GLY A 86 2.49 -6.15 -7.17
C GLY A 86 1.88 -6.97 -8.31
N LEU A 87 0.56 -7.19 -8.31
CA LEU A 87 -0.15 -7.83 -9.42
C LEU A 87 -0.04 -7.03 -10.72
N GLU A 88 -0.24 -5.71 -10.65
CA GLU A 88 -0.13 -4.83 -11.83
C GLU A 88 1.31 -4.76 -12.35
N VAL A 89 2.33 -4.71 -11.50
CA VAL A 89 3.73 -4.79 -11.93
C VAL A 89 4.02 -6.13 -12.61
N ALA A 90 3.50 -7.24 -12.05
CA ALA A 90 3.66 -8.57 -12.66
C ALA A 90 3.01 -8.66 -14.05
N ALA A 91 1.93 -7.92 -14.29
CA ALA A 91 1.28 -7.85 -15.60
C ALA A 91 2.01 -6.91 -16.58
N GLN A 92 2.49 -5.74 -16.10
CA GLN A 92 3.11 -4.70 -16.95
C GLN A 92 4.58 -4.99 -17.27
N ALA A 93 5.33 -5.53 -16.30
CA ALA A 93 6.77 -5.74 -16.39
C ALA A 93 7.18 -7.03 -15.67
N PRO A 94 6.71 -8.20 -16.11
CA PRO A 94 6.90 -9.47 -15.43
C PRO A 94 8.39 -9.80 -15.17
N GLN A 95 9.29 -9.37 -16.03
CA GLN A 95 10.72 -9.62 -15.88
C GLN A 95 11.36 -8.92 -14.66
N LEU A 96 10.69 -7.91 -14.07
CA LEU A 96 11.19 -7.20 -12.90
C LEU A 96 10.88 -7.93 -11.59
N LEU A 97 10.03 -8.94 -11.61
CA LEU A 97 9.64 -9.69 -10.42
C LEU A 97 10.11 -11.14 -10.48
N GLU A 98 10.64 -11.65 -9.36
CA GLU A 98 10.97 -13.06 -9.20
C GLU A 98 9.89 -13.82 -8.43
N LYS A 99 9.49 -13.28 -7.29
CA LYS A 99 8.47 -13.88 -6.40
C LYS A 99 7.62 -12.78 -5.77
N LEU A 100 6.36 -13.09 -5.52
CA LEU A 100 5.42 -12.19 -4.85
C LEU A 100 4.97 -12.76 -3.50
N VAL A 101 4.86 -11.89 -2.53
CA VAL A 101 4.13 -12.13 -1.27
C VAL A 101 3.04 -11.08 -1.17
N LEU A 102 1.79 -11.52 -1.13
CA LEU A 102 0.61 -10.67 -1.09
C LEU A 102 -0.07 -10.83 0.27
N LEU A 103 -0.06 -9.74 1.06
CA LEU A 103 -0.63 -9.73 2.41
C LEU A 103 -2.02 -9.06 2.37
N ASN A 104 -3.02 -9.77 2.81
CA ASN A 104 -4.42 -9.33 2.84
C ASN A 104 -4.95 -8.78 1.49
N PRO A 105 -4.70 -9.46 0.36
CA PRO A 105 -5.38 -9.14 -0.88
C PRO A 105 -6.80 -9.67 -0.83
N TRP A 106 -7.65 -9.20 -1.73
CA TRP A 106 -8.93 -9.82 -2.08
C TRP A 106 -8.98 -10.08 -3.59
N ASP A 107 -9.82 -11.00 -4.03
CA ASP A 107 -10.08 -11.25 -5.45
C ASP A 107 -11.28 -10.45 -5.96
N GLU A 108 -12.20 -10.13 -5.09
CA GLU A 108 -13.40 -9.32 -5.36
C GLU A 108 -13.70 -8.42 -4.16
N LEU A 109 -14.08 -7.18 -4.41
CA LEU A 109 -14.48 -6.24 -3.37
C LEU A 109 -15.85 -6.62 -2.83
N ASP A 110 -15.88 -7.20 -1.63
CA ASP A 110 -17.12 -7.59 -0.98
C ASP A 110 -17.92 -6.39 -0.44
N PHE A 111 -19.18 -6.67 -0.08
CA PHE A 111 -20.07 -5.62 0.41
C PHE A 111 -19.65 -5.00 1.74
N TYR A 112 -19.01 -5.76 2.64
CA TYR A 112 -18.52 -5.25 3.91
C TYR A 112 -17.34 -4.28 3.69
N THR A 113 -16.37 -4.70 2.92
CA THR A 113 -15.20 -3.88 2.58
C THR A 113 -15.60 -2.61 1.84
N LEU A 114 -16.55 -2.72 0.88
CA LEU A 114 -17.12 -1.55 0.20
C LEU A 114 -17.79 -0.58 1.18
N LYS A 115 -18.56 -1.09 2.16
CA LYS A 115 -19.15 -0.24 3.21
C LYS A 115 -18.10 0.48 4.04
N CYS A 116 -17.03 -0.22 4.43
CA CYS A 116 -15.91 0.39 5.16
C CYS A 116 -15.28 1.53 4.37
N PHE A 117 -15.00 1.33 3.08
CA PHE A 117 -14.44 2.37 2.22
C PHE A 117 -15.40 3.54 2.00
N ASN A 118 -16.68 3.30 1.81
CA ASN A 118 -17.67 4.37 1.64
C ASN A 118 -17.84 5.20 2.92
N LEU A 119 -17.81 4.56 4.10
CA LEU A 119 -17.84 5.28 5.38
C LEU A 119 -16.59 6.14 5.57
N ARG A 120 -15.42 5.59 5.29
CA ARG A 120 -14.14 6.34 5.35
C ARG A 120 -14.16 7.53 4.40
N GLN A 121 -14.63 7.34 3.18
CA GLN A 121 -14.79 8.43 2.21
C GLN A 121 -15.73 9.51 2.73
N SER A 122 -16.91 9.12 3.23
CA SER A 122 -17.90 10.05 3.78
C SER A 122 -17.35 10.86 4.97
N LEU A 123 -16.58 10.23 5.86
CA LEU A 123 -15.91 10.94 6.97
C LEU A 123 -14.95 12.00 6.43
N LEU A 124 -14.14 11.68 5.42
CA LEU A 124 -13.20 12.63 4.85
C LEU A 124 -13.90 13.80 4.15
N GLU A 125 -14.95 13.51 3.37
CA GLU A 125 -15.67 14.51 2.58
C GLU A 125 -16.58 15.43 3.41
N HIS A 126 -17.20 14.92 4.49
CA HIS A 126 -18.25 15.63 5.20
C HIS A 126 -17.89 16.00 6.64
N THR A 127 -16.88 15.36 7.24
CA THR A 127 -16.48 15.62 8.63
C THR A 127 -15.04 16.14 8.71
N GLY A 128 -14.18 15.74 7.75
CA GLY A 128 -12.82 16.23 7.61
C GLY A 128 -11.74 15.25 8.06
N ILE A 129 -10.50 15.73 8.00
CA ILE A 129 -9.27 14.92 8.18
C ILE A 129 -9.24 14.25 9.56
N GLU A 130 -9.54 14.98 10.61
CA GLU A 130 -9.44 14.46 11.98
C GLU A 130 -10.36 13.26 12.20
N ALA A 131 -11.62 13.35 11.77
CA ALA A 131 -12.57 12.24 11.86
C ALA A 131 -12.15 11.04 11.01
N TYR A 132 -11.64 11.29 9.81
CA TYR A 132 -11.13 10.25 8.94
C TYR A 132 -9.95 9.53 9.59
N VAL A 133 -8.95 10.24 10.10
CA VAL A 133 -7.74 9.66 10.70
C VAL A 133 -8.09 8.85 11.96
N LYS A 134 -8.86 9.44 12.89
CA LYS A 134 -9.25 8.76 14.13
C LYS A 134 -10.11 7.51 13.90
N ALA A 135 -10.90 7.47 12.85
CA ALA A 135 -11.69 6.29 12.50
C ALA A 135 -10.84 5.13 11.94
N GLN A 136 -9.60 5.39 11.43
CA GLN A 136 -8.79 4.34 10.80
C GLN A 136 -8.55 3.14 11.72
N ALA A 137 -8.26 3.39 12.99
CA ALA A 137 -7.97 2.33 13.95
C ALA A 137 -9.11 1.31 14.06
N ILE A 138 -10.37 1.76 14.00
CA ILE A 138 -11.56 0.91 14.12
C ILE A 138 -11.64 -0.10 12.95
N PHE A 139 -11.14 0.27 11.77
CA PHE A 139 -11.13 -0.60 10.59
C PHE A 139 -9.90 -1.51 10.51
N LEU A 140 -8.81 -1.16 11.22
CA LEU A 140 -7.50 -1.77 11.02
C LEU A 140 -7.05 -2.65 12.18
N TYR A 141 -7.55 -2.43 13.40
CA TYR A 141 -7.07 -3.11 14.58
C TYR A 141 -8.19 -3.75 15.39
N PRO A 142 -7.90 -4.86 16.09
CA PRO A 142 -8.84 -5.44 17.05
C PRO A 142 -9.13 -4.48 18.21
N PRO A 143 -10.36 -4.47 18.77
CA PRO A 143 -10.74 -3.56 19.87
C PRO A 143 -9.83 -3.63 21.09
N GLN A 144 -9.36 -4.83 21.44
CA GLN A 144 -8.43 -5.02 22.56
C GLN A 144 -7.11 -4.30 22.31
N TRP A 145 -6.53 -4.46 21.11
CA TRP A 145 -5.28 -3.80 20.73
C TRP A 145 -5.39 -2.27 20.80
N ILE A 146 -6.51 -1.70 20.30
CA ILE A 146 -6.78 -0.25 20.39
C ILE A 146 -6.75 0.23 21.83
N SER A 147 -7.40 -0.51 22.74
CA SER A 147 -7.48 -0.17 24.17
C SER A 147 -6.12 -0.24 24.85
N GLU A 148 -5.33 -1.27 24.56
CA GLU A 148 -4.00 -1.48 25.15
C GLU A 148 -2.93 -0.51 24.60
N ASN A 149 -3.11 0.06 23.41
CA ASN A 149 -2.16 0.93 22.73
C ASN A 149 -2.66 2.37 22.55
N ALA A 150 -3.63 2.81 23.35
CA ALA A 150 -4.34 4.08 23.19
C ALA A 150 -3.40 5.30 23.12
N GLN A 151 -2.33 5.33 23.92
CA GLN A 151 -1.38 6.45 23.92
C GLN A 151 -0.59 6.51 22.60
N ILE A 152 -0.01 5.38 22.17
CA ILE A 152 0.78 5.28 20.93
C ILE A 152 -0.12 5.63 19.74
N LEU A 153 -1.35 5.12 19.73
CA LEU A 153 -2.33 5.39 18.69
C LEU A 153 -2.66 6.87 18.60
N THR A 154 -2.92 7.53 19.73
CA THR A 154 -3.21 8.97 19.77
C THR A 154 -2.04 9.80 19.22
N GLU A 155 -0.80 9.44 19.56
CA GLU A 155 0.40 10.12 19.04
C GLU A 155 0.53 9.93 17.52
N GLN A 156 0.29 8.72 17.01
CA GLN A 156 0.31 8.43 15.58
C GLN A 156 -0.81 9.16 14.81
N GLU A 157 -2.02 9.21 15.36
CA GLU A 157 -3.14 9.95 14.80
C GLU A 157 -2.84 11.45 14.69
N ASN A 158 -2.30 12.05 15.75
CA ASN A 158 -1.93 13.48 15.74
C ASN A 158 -0.86 13.77 14.67
N GLN A 159 0.13 12.90 14.51
CA GLN A 159 1.13 13.04 13.45
C GLN A 159 0.52 12.88 12.06
N ALA A 160 -0.38 11.91 11.88
CA ALA A 160 -1.05 11.68 10.61
C ALA A 160 -1.97 12.83 10.19
N ILE A 161 -2.64 13.49 11.16
CA ILE A 161 -3.45 14.69 10.90
C ILE A 161 -2.57 15.85 10.39
N VAL A 162 -1.43 16.09 11.05
CA VAL A 162 -0.52 17.17 10.67
C VAL A 162 0.12 16.94 9.30
N LYS A 163 0.45 15.70 8.98
CA LYS A 163 1.13 15.31 7.72
C LYS A 163 0.17 14.79 6.65
N PHE A 164 -1.11 15.09 6.78
CA PHE A 164 -2.13 14.52 5.90
C PHE A 164 -1.90 14.95 4.44
N ALA A 165 -1.98 13.99 3.53
CA ALA A 165 -1.90 14.24 2.10
C ALA A 165 -3.06 15.11 1.60
N PRO A 166 -2.95 15.77 0.44
CA PRO A 166 -4.08 16.49 -0.15
C PRO A 166 -5.33 15.60 -0.22
N ILE A 167 -6.46 16.09 0.28
CA ILE A 167 -7.74 15.35 0.29
C ILE A 167 -8.08 14.77 -1.09
N PRO A 168 -7.95 15.53 -2.20
CA PRO A 168 -8.20 14.96 -3.53
C PRO A 168 -7.35 13.73 -3.85
N ASN A 169 -6.10 13.68 -3.39
CA ASN A 169 -5.22 12.54 -3.61
C ASN A 169 -5.69 11.31 -2.84
N VAL A 170 -6.06 11.48 -1.57
CA VAL A 170 -6.60 10.37 -0.75
C VAL A 170 -7.87 9.81 -1.39
N LEU A 171 -8.76 10.67 -1.86
CA LEU A 171 -10.00 10.29 -2.55
C LEU A 171 -9.72 9.59 -3.89
N ALA A 172 -8.79 10.10 -4.69
CA ALA A 172 -8.39 9.48 -5.95
C ALA A 172 -7.85 8.06 -5.74
N ARG A 173 -6.96 7.87 -4.76
CA ARG A 173 -6.40 6.56 -4.38
C ARG A 173 -7.48 5.60 -3.88
N LEU A 174 -8.39 6.07 -3.03
CA LEU A 174 -9.50 5.27 -2.52
C LEU A 174 -10.46 4.86 -3.64
N ASN A 175 -10.80 5.77 -4.54
CA ASN A 175 -11.67 5.48 -5.68
C ASN A 175 -11.01 4.50 -6.66
N SER A 176 -9.71 4.67 -6.94
CA SER A 176 -8.91 3.74 -7.74
C SER A 176 -8.97 2.32 -7.15
N LEU A 177 -8.80 2.20 -5.83
CA LEU A 177 -8.86 0.91 -5.14
C LEU A 177 -10.25 0.27 -5.20
N LYS A 178 -11.33 1.05 -5.03
CA LYS A 178 -12.72 0.56 -5.13
C LYS A 178 -13.09 0.10 -6.55
N ALA A 179 -12.50 0.72 -7.56
CA ALA A 179 -12.75 0.38 -8.96
C ALA A 179 -11.91 -0.79 -9.47
N TYR A 180 -10.88 -1.17 -8.75
CA TYR A 180 -9.94 -2.19 -9.19
C TYR A 180 -10.56 -3.59 -9.21
N GLN A 181 -10.23 -4.37 -10.24
CA GLN A 181 -10.71 -5.75 -10.46
C GLN A 181 -9.53 -6.73 -10.40
N PRO A 182 -9.07 -7.11 -9.19
CA PRO A 182 -7.85 -7.89 -9.03
C PRO A 182 -7.90 -9.26 -9.69
N LYS A 183 -9.06 -9.91 -9.71
CA LYS A 183 -9.26 -11.23 -10.30
C LYS A 183 -8.81 -11.31 -11.76
N THR A 184 -9.06 -10.26 -12.54
CA THR A 184 -8.67 -10.20 -13.96
C THR A 184 -7.15 -10.14 -14.10
N THR A 185 -6.46 -9.29 -13.34
CA THR A 185 -5.00 -9.17 -13.38
C THR A 185 -4.33 -10.40 -12.80
N ALA A 186 -4.82 -10.93 -11.68
CA ALA A 186 -4.27 -12.12 -11.02
C ALA A 186 -4.25 -13.34 -11.96
N ALA A 187 -5.25 -13.49 -12.82
CA ALA A 187 -5.31 -14.58 -13.78
C ALA A 187 -4.16 -14.57 -14.82
N THR A 188 -3.46 -13.45 -14.98
CA THR A 188 -2.32 -13.30 -15.91
C THR A 188 -0.96 -13.50 -15.23
N VAL A 189 -0.92 -13.56 -13.90
CA VAL A 189 0.33 -13.65 -13.12
C VAL A 189 0.83 -15.09 -13.08
N ASN A 190 2.07 -15.31 -13.54
CA ASN A 190 2.72 -16.63 -13.57
C ASN A 190 3.87 -16.76 -12.56
N HIS A 191 4.10 -15.78 -11.71
CA HIS A 191 5.18 -15.79 -10.72
C HIS A 191 4.83 -16.69 -9.53
N PRO A 192 5.83 -17.35 -8.91
CA PRO A 192 5.63 -17.98 -7.61
C PRO A 192 5.09 -16.95 -6.61
N THR A 193 3.88 -17.20 -6.14
CA THR A 193 3.14 -16.24 -5.30
C THR A 193 2.70 -16.89 -4.00
N LEU A 194 3.01 -16.25 -2.88
CA LEU A 194 2.46 -16.56 -1.56
C LEU A 194 1.38 -15.55 -1.22
N VAL A 195 0.19 -16.03 -0.90
CA VAL A 195 -0.92 -15.22 -0.40
C VAL A 195 -1.10 -15.48 1.09
N ILE A 196 -1.14 -14.44 1.89
CA ILE A 196 -1.40 -14.50 3.33
C ILE A 196 -2.61 -13.61 3.60
N SER A 197 -3.66 -14.19 4.17
CA SER A 197 -4.88 -13.51 4.60
C SER A 197 -5.22 -13.88 6.05
N ASN A 198 -5.81 -12.98 6.78
CA ASN A 198 -6.31 -13.12 8.16
C ASN A 198 -7.76 -12.66 8.24
#